data_90e254d539d8f96da3f01dbefc3621df
#
_entry.id   90e254d539d8f96da3f01dbefc3621df
#
_cell.length_a   1.000
_cell.length_b   1.000
_cell.length_c   1.000
_cell.angle_alpha   90.00
_cell.angle_beta   90.00
_cell.angle_gamma   90.00
#
_symmetry.space_group_name_H-M   'P 1'
#
loop_
_entity.id
_entity.type
_entity.pdbx_description
1 polymer ?
#
loop_
_entity_poly.entity_id
_entity_poly.type
_entity_poly.pdbx_seq_one_letter_code
_entity_poly.pdbx_strand_id
1 'polypeptide(L)'
;MLQLIGELGEQYHFSREDCAYINIQTVRELYMSAKDIEKSILYSIERGKEEYAVTKSLTLPPVILTEKDIWSFYYPDTEANFITLGNVSGDCVVIESGTANEEIADKILLIPSADPGYDWVFSHGIRGFITEYGGANSHMAIRAGELGIPAAIGVGEQKFEELKNALKIEIDAGSKKINILRKQRK
;
A
#
# COMPACT_ATOMS: atom_id res chain seq x y z
N MET A 1 15.65 2.07 20.80
CA MET A 1 14.37 2.07 21.55
C MET A 1 13.46 0.91 21.14
N LEU A 2 13.06 0.76 19.87
CA LEU A 2 12.19 -0.36 19.45
C LEU A 2 12.78 -1.74 19.72
N GLN A 3 14.11 -1.90 19.56
CA GLN A 3 14.79 -3.15 19.89
C GLN A 3 14.65 -3.50 21.38
N LEU A 4 14.81 -2.53 22.28
CA LEU A 4 14.67 -2.73 23.73
C LEU A 4 13.22 -3.13 24.12
N ILE A 5 12.22 -2.60 23.45
CA ILE A 5 10.83 -3.00 23.66
C ILE A 5 10.61 -4.46 23.20
N GLY A 6 11.23 -4.86 22.09
CA GLY A 6 11.22 -6.24 21.63
C GLY A 6 11.88 -7.20 22.63
N GLU A 7 13.06 -6.86 23.14
CA GLU A 7 13.80 -7.63 24.16
C GLU A 7 12.98 -7.75 25.47
N LEU A 8 12.32 -6.67 25.89
CA LEU A 8 11.40 -6.68 27.03
C LEU A 8 10.22 -7.63 26.78
N GLY A 9 9.64 -7.59 25.57
CA GLY A 9 8.55 -8.48 25.17
C GLY A 9 8.95 -9.95 25.22
N GLU A 10 10.11 -10.30 24.67
CA GLU A 10 10.66 -11.65 24.68
C GLU A 10 10.84 -12.18 26.13
N GLN A 11 11.27 -11.33 27.06
CA GLN A 11 11.44 -11.68 28.47
C GLN A 11 10.11 -12.09 29.14
N TYR A 12 8.99 -11.53 28.67
CA TYR A 12 7.64 -11.83 29.17
C TYR A 12 6.81 -12.67 28.19
N HIS A 13 7.46 -13.35 27.24
CA HIS A 13 6.83 -14.25 26.27
C HIS A 13 5.85 -13.60 25.29
N PHE A 14 5.96 -12.30 25.03
CA PHE A 14 5.20 -11.60 24.00
C PHE A 14 5.95 -11.61 22.67
N SER A 15 5.21 -11.76 21.56
CA SER A 15 5.81 -11.68 20.24
C SER A 15 6.23 -10.25 19.91
N ARG A 16 7.16 -10.11 18.96
CA ARG A 16 7.58 -8.79 18.46
C ARG A 16 6.42 -8.01 17.81
N GLU A 17 5.48 -8.74 17.19
CA GLU A 17 4.26 -8.15 16.63
C GLU A 17 3.34 -7.62 17.72
N ASP A 18 3.16 -8.37 18.81
CA ASP A 18 2.38 -7.90 19.96
C ASP A 18 2.98 -6.64 20.57
N CYS A 19 4.31 -6.58 20.66
CA CYS A 19 5.02 -5.41 21.20
C CYS A 19 4.77 -4.13 20.38
N ALA A 20 4.39 -4.23 19.10
CA ALA A 20 4.04 -3.07 18.29
C ALA A 20 2.76 -2.34 18.78
N TYR A 21 1.93 -3.01 19.55
CA TYR A 21 0.69 -2.44 20.11
C TYR A 21 0.89 -1.85 21.52
N ILE A 22 2.07 -1.96 22.12
CA ILE A 22 2.33 -1.43 23.46
C ILE A 22 2.34 0.10 23.42
N ASN A 23 1.56 0.72 24.31
CA ASN A 23 1.62 2.15 24.50
C ASN A 23 2.93 2.54 25.19
N ILE A 24 3.68 3.46 24.61
CA ILE A 24 4.97 3.92 25.16
C ILE A 24 4.87 4.46 26.57
N GLN A 25 3.73 5.03 26.97
CA GLN A 25 3.50 5.50 28.33
C GLN A 25 3.47 4.34 29.33
N THR A 26 2.87 3.20 28.95
CA THR A 26 2.92 1.99 29.77
C THR A 26 4.35 1.58 30.07
N VAL A 27 5.25 1.57 29.07
CA VAL A 27 6.67 1.26 29.26
C VAL A 27 7.33 2.23 30.22
N ARG A 28 7.04 3.53 30.11
CA ARG A 28 7.57 4.55 31.01
C ARG A 28 7.07 4.41 32.45
N GLU A 29 5.82 4.00 32.64
CA GLU A 29 5.20 3.82 33.94
C GLU A 29 5.69 2.55 34.65
N LEU A 30 6.16 1.53 33.92
CA LEU A 30 6.76 0.33 34.52
C LEU A 30 7.94 0.66 35.46
N TYR A 31 8.70 1.70 35.14
CA TYR A 31 9.82 2.16 35.95
C TYR A 31 9.40 2.75 37.32
N MET A 32 8.16 3.31 37.38
CA MET A 32 7.65 4.01 38.55
C MET A 32 6.65 3.20 39.40
N SER A 33 6.27 2.02 38.95
CA SER A 33 5.14 1.27 39.50
C SER A 33 5.60 -0.09 40.05
N ALA A 34 5.14 -0.44 41.28
CA ALA A 34 5.20 -1.79 41.83
C ALA A 34 4.14 -2.74 41.25
N LYS A 35 3.52 -2.42 40.11
CA LYS A 35 2.53 -3.24 39.46
C LYS A 35 3.17 -4.45 38.78
N ASP A 36 2.35 -5.49 38.59
CA ASP A 36 2.68 -6.67 37.80
C ASP A 36 3.00 -6.24 36.35
N ILE A 37 4.26 -6.35 35.98
CA ILE A 37 4.77 -5.88 34.69
C ILE A 37 4.09 -6.64 33.56
N GLU A 38 4.00 -7.96 33.66
CA GLU A 38 3.41 -8.81 32.63
C GLU A 38 1.96 -8.44 32.36
N LYS A 39 1.15 -8.29 33.41
CA LYS A 39 -0.25 -7.86 33.26
C LYS A 39 -0.38 -6.46 32.68
N SER A 40 0.51 -5.55 33.04
CA SER A 40 0.47 -4.19 32.52
C SER A 40 0.79 -4.16 31.02
N ILE A 41 1.77 -4.95 30.57
CA ILE A 41 2.10 -5.11 29.15
C ILE A 41 0.97 -5.77 28.41
N LEU A 42 0.42 -6.89 28.92
CA LEU A 42 -0.69 -7.61 28.30
C LEU A 42 -1.89 -6.69 28.09
N TYR A 43 -2.31 -5.97 29.13
CA TYR A 43 -3.41 -5.01 29.03
C TYR A 43 -3.16 -3.93 27.98
N SER A 44 -1.91 -3.41 27.91
CA SER A 44 -1.53 -2.41 26.91
C SER A 44 -1.61 -2.96 25.50
N ILE A 45 -1.20 -4.21 25.29
CA ILE A 45 -1.26 -4.89 23.97
C ILE A 45 -2.72 -5.09 23.56
N GLU A 46 -3.56 -5.63 24.44
CA GLU A 46 -4.99 -5.86 24.12
C GLU A 46 -5.69 -4.56 23.74
N ARG A 47 -5.53 -3.53 24.55
CA ARG A 47 -6.08 -2.21 24.26
C ARG A 47 -5.53 -1.61 22.97
N GLY A 48 -4.23 -1.72 22.73
CA GLY A 48 -3.60 -1.23 21.50
C GLY A 48 -4.12 -1.94 20.24
N LYS A 49 -4.39 -3.25 20.32
CA LYS A 49 -5.03 -4.00 19.23
C LYS A 49 -6.45 -3.52 18.95
N GLU A 50 -7.24 -3.25 19.99
CA GLU A 50 -8.60 -2.70 19.84
C GLU A 50 -8.57 -1.31 19.20
N GLU A 51 -7.73 -0.41 19.71
CA GLU A 51 -7.56 0.94 19.16
C GLU A 51 -7.07 0.90 17.70
N TYR A 52 -6.15 0.00 17.37
CA TYR A 52 -5.67 -0.19 16.00
C TYR A 52 -6.76 -0.71 15.07
N ALA A 53 -7.60 -1.64 15.52
CA ALA A 53 -8.73 -2.15 14.74
C ALA A 53 -9.70 -1.02 14.37
N VAL A 54 -9.99 -0.12 15.32
CA VAL A 54 -10.80 1.08 15.05
C VAL A 54 -10.10 1.98 14.04
N THR A 55 -8.82 2.29 14.27
CA THR A 55 -8.03 3.16 13.36
C THR A 55 -8.01 2.59 11.94
N LYS A 56 -7.83 1.27 11.79
CA LYS A 56 -7.82 0.60 10.50
C LYS A 56 -9.17 0.66 9.77
N SER A 57 -10.28 0.79 10.50
CA SER A 57 -11.63 0.91 9.93
C SER A 57 -11.98 2.33 9.48
N LEU A 58 -11.18 3.32 9.89
CA LEU A 58 -11.43 4.73 9.56
C LEU A 58 -10.86 5.05 8.18
N THR A 59 -11.69 5.64 7.34
CA THR A 59 -11.26 6.24 6.08
C THR A 59 -11.27 7.75 6.26
N LEU A 60 -10.14 8.39 6.06
CA LEU A 60 -9.99 9.84 6.19
C LEU A 60 -9.87 10.50 4.80
N PRO A 61 -10.27 11.76 4.67
CA PRO A 61 -10.07 12.51 3.43
C PRO A 61 -8.57 12.73 3.16
N PRO A 62 -8.17 12.86 1.89
CA PRO A 62 -6.77 13.11 1.51
C PRO A 62 -6.19 14.39 2.13
N VAL A 63 -7.04 15.39 2.41
CA VAL A 63 -6.70 16.67 3.04
C VAL A 63 -7.78 17.03 4.02
N ILE A 64 -7.40 17.39 5.24
CA ILE A 64 -8.27 17.90 6.30
C ILE A 64 -7.94 19.37 6.47
N LEU A 65 -8.88 20.25 6.11
CA LEU A 65 -8.76 21.70 6.27
C LEU A 65 -9.61 22.20 7.44
N THR A 66 -10.72 21.54 7.70
CA THR A 66 -11.66 21.89 8.75
C THR A 66 -12.15 20.64 9.49
N GLU A 67 -12.70 20.84 10.69
CA GLU A 67 -13.29 19.75 11.47
C GLU A 67 -14.43 19.03 10.72
N LYS A 68 -15.15 19.73 9.84
CA LYS A 68 -16.24 19.15 9.04
C LYS A 68 -15.76 18.11 8.04
N ASP A 69 -14.54 18.23 7.54
CA ASP A 69 -13.96 17.33 6.54
C ASP A 69 -13.77 15.92 7.08
N ILE A 70 -13.77 15.74 8.41
CA ILE A 70 -13.66 14.43 9.06
C ILE A 70 -14.98 13.66 8.96
N TRP A 71 -16.11 14.37 8.96
CA TRP A 71 -17.45 13.77 9.04
C TRP A 71 -18.09 13.50 7.69
N SER A 72 -17.77 14.32 6.69
CA SER A 72 -18.28 14.13 5.33
C SER A 72 -17.30 14.70 4.32
N PHE A 73 -16.82 13.87 3.43
CA PHE A 73 -15.93 14.28 2.36
C PHE A 73 -16.27 13.50 1.08
N TYR A 74 -15.95 14.12 -0.03
CA TYR A 74 -16.09 13.53 -1.34
C TYR A 74 -14.70 13.08 -1.81
N TYR A 75 -14.59 11.81 -2.19
CA TYR A 75 -13.43 11.35 -2.94
C TYR A 75 -13.62 11.83 -4.38
N PRO A 76 -12.78 12.75 -4.88
CA PRO A 76 -12.81 13.06 -6.30
C PRO A 76 -12.48 11.79 -7.08
N ASP A 77 -13.23 11.54 -8.16
CA ASP A 77 -12.84 10.52 -9.12
C ASP A 77 -11.45 10.89 -9.63
N THR A 78 -10.44 10.19 -9.17
CA THR A 78 -9.06 10.42 -9.60
C THR A 78 -8.93 9.89 -11.01
N GLU A 79 -8.84 10.78 -12.00
CA GLU A 79 -8.41 10.38 -13.33
C GLU A 79 -6.96 9.91 -13.25
N ALA A 80 -6.73 8.67 -13.68
CA ALA A 80 -5.38 8.14 -13.76
C ALA A 80 -4.50 8.98 -14.68
N ASN A 81 -3.25 9.17 -14.31
CA ASN A 81 -2.27 9.81 -15.17
C ASN A 81 -1.67 8.77 -16.11
N PHE A 82 -2.05 8.81 -17.38
CA PHE A 82 -1.51 7.92 -18.39
C PHE A 82 -0.16 8.44 -18.89
N ILE A 83 0.84 7.57 -18.85
CA ILE A 83 2.20 7.87 -19.24
C ILE A 83 2.48 7.19 -20.58
N THR A 84 3.13 7.91 -21.48
CA THR A 84 3.31 7.59 -22.91
C THR A 84 2.00 7.66 -23.73
N LEU A 85 2.06 7.27 -25.00
CA LEU A 85 0.91 7.14 -25.89
C LEU A 85 0.75 5.68 -26.36
N GLY A 86 1.50 4.76 -25.78
CA GLY A 86 1.52 3.36 -26.19
C GLY A 86 0.25 2.60 -25.79
N ASN A 87 -0.03 1.55 -26.56
CA ASN A 87 -1.03 0.55 -26.22
C ASN A 87 -0.32 -0.77 -25.95
N VAL A 88 -0.63 -1.40 -24.81
CA VAL A 88 -0.06 -2.67 -24.42
C VAL A 88 -1.08 -3.56 -23.75
N SER A 89 -1.05 -4.85 -24.08
CA SER A 89 -1.88 -5.86 -23.41
C SER A 89 -1.02 -7.01 -22.93
N GLY A 90 -1.35 -7.56 -21.78
CA GLY A 90 -0.59 -8.67 -21.20
C GLY A 90 -1.29 -9.28 -19.99
N ASP A 91 -0.77 -10.41 -19.55
CA ASP A 91 -1.16 -10.98 -18.28
C ASP A 91 -0.72 -10.03 -17.16
N CYS A 92 -1.53 -9.93 -16.10
CA CYS A 92 -1.23 -9.02 -15.00
C CYS A 92 -0.84 -9.76 -13.73
N VAL A 93 0.03 -9.11 -12.95
CA VAL A 93 0.52 -9.58 -11.65
C VAL A 93 0.45 -8.45 -10.65
N VAL A 94 -0.06 -8.75 -9.46
CA VAL A 94 -0.06 -7.82 -8.32
C VAL A 94 1.28 -7.93 -7.61
N ILE A 95 1.96 -6.81 -7.43
CA ILE A 95 3.23 -6.74 -6.68
C ILE A 95 2.91 -6.25 -5.27
N GLU A 96 3.07 -7.13 -4.29
CA GLU A 96 3.01 -6.79 -2.88
C GLU A 96 4.42 -6.55 -2.32
N SER A 97 4.52 -5.81 -1.23
CA SER A 97 5.80 -5.52 -0.59
C SER A 97 6.51 -6.82 -0.21
N GLY A 98 7.68 -7.08 -0.81
CA GLY A 98 8.51 -8.25 -0.51
C GLY A 98 8.47 -9.40 -1.55
N THR A 99 7.68 -9.30 -2.61
CA THR A 99 7.55 -10.35 -3.65
C THR A 99 8.56 -10.17 -4.81
N ALA A 100 9.83 -10.04 -4.49
CA ALA A 100 10.90 -9.96 -5.51
C ALA A 100 11.14 -11.26 -6.32
N ASN A 101 10.36 -12.32 -6.09
CA ASN A 101 10.59 -13.66 -6.66
C ASN A 101 9.57 -14.08 -7.75
N GLU A 102 8.63 -13.21 -8.13
CA GLU A 102 7.70 -13.55 -9.19
C GLU A 102 8.28 -13.25 -10.58
N GLU A 103 7.99 -14.11 -11.54
CA GLU A 103 8.34 -13.90 -12.94
C GLU A 103 7.47 -12.76 -13.51
N ILE A 104 8.01 -11.54 -13.51
CA ILE A 104 7.32 -10.32 -13.93
C ILE A 104 7.63 -9.89 -15.36
N ALA A 105 8.59 -10.56 -15.99
CA ALA A 105 8.96 -10.29 -17.37
C ALA A 105 7.75 -10.44 -18.30
N ASP A 106 7.61 -9.53 -19.25
CA ASP A 106 6.56 -9.52 -20.27
C ASP A 106 5.12 -9.40 -19.73
N LYS A 107 4.94 -8.93 -18.48
CA LYS A 107 3.64 -8.75 -17.82
C LYS A 107 3.31 -7.29 -17.55
N ILE A 108 2.05 -7.04 -17.24
CA ILE A 108 1.56 -5.75 -16.72
C ILE A 108 1.48 -5.85 -15.21
N LEU A 109 2.13 -4.93 -14.50
CA LEU A 109 2.20 -4.95 -13.04
C LEU A 109 1.14 -4.07 -12.40
N LEU A 110 0.53 -4.55 -11.33
CA LEU A 110 -0.31 -3.77 -10.44
C LEU A 110 0.50 -3.47 -9.17
N ILE A 111 0.81 -2.20 -8.93
CA ILE A 111 1.71 -1.74 -7.87
C ILE A 111 0.93 -0.80 -6.94
N PRO A 112 1.00 -0.95 -5.60
CA PRO A 112 0.23 -0.12 -4.68
C PRO A 112 0.55 1.37 -4.79
N SER A 113 1.81 1.74 -5.02
CA SER A 113 2.17 3.16 -5.11
C SER A 113 3.30 3.41 -6.11
N ALA A 114 3.32 4.62 -6.70
CA ALA A 114 4.38 5.06 -7.61
C ALA A 114 5.65 5.49 -6.84
N ASP A 115 6.12 4.63 -5.93
CA ASP A 115 7.22 4.85 -5.01
C ASP A 115 8.56 4.42 -5.63
N PRO A 116 9.68 5.13 -5.36
CA PRO A 116 11.01 4.73 -5.80
C PRO A 116 11.44 3.30 -5.39
N GLY A 117 10.86 2.76 -4.31
CA GLY A 117 11.09 1.39 -3.86
C GLY A 117 10.76 0.31 -4.92
N TYR A 118 9.94 0.64 -5.91
CA TYR A 118 9.59 -0.24 -7.01
C TYR A 118 10.43 -0.03 -8.29
N ASP A 119 11.47 0.81 -8.27
CA ASP A 119 12.29 1.13 -9.46
C ASP A 119 12.95 -0.12 -10.09
N TRP A 120 13.19 -1.14 -9.30
CA TRP A 120 13.76 -2.42 -9.74
C TRP A 120 12.92 -3.13 -10.83
N VAL A 121 11.61 -2.90 -10.91
CA VAL A 121 10.74 -3.55 -11.91
C VAL A 121 11.14 -3.19 -13.34
N PHE A 122 11.70 -2.00 -13.56
CA PHE A 122 12.12 -1.56 -14.89
C PHE A 122 13.27 -2.37 -15.49
N SER A 123 14.05 -3.05 -14.66
CA SER A 123 15.15 -3.92 -15.11
C SER A 123 14.68 -5.30 -15.58
N HIS A 124 13.40 -5.64 -15.41
CA HIS A 124 12.88 -6.99 -15.68
C HIS A 124 12.05 -7.10 -16.96
N GLY A 125 12.09 -6.11 -17.86
CA GLY A 125 11.41 -6.19 -19.15
C GLY A 125 9.89 -6.28 -19.04
N ILE A 126 9.28 -5.50 -18.16
CA ILE A 126 7.83 -5.41 -18.00
C ILE A 126 7.17 -4.78 -19.23
N ARG A 127 5.93 -5.13 -19.53
CA ARG A 127 5.16 -4.51 -20.62
C ARG A 127 4.58 -3.17 -20.26
N GLY A 128 4.19 -3.00 -19.01
CA GLY A 128 3.54 -1.81 -18.49
C GLY A 128 3.22 -1.96 -17.03
N PHE A 129 2.69 -0.93 -16.39
CA PHE A 129 2.25 -1.03 -15.02
C PHE A 129 1.13 -0.04 -14.69
N ILE A 130 0.41 -0.34 -13.62
CA ILE A 130 -0.68 0.47 -13.09
C ILE A 130 -0.41 0.66 -11.61
N THR A 131 -0.54 1.89 -11.10
CA THR A 131 -0.43 2.14 -9.67
C THR A 131 -1.74 2.60 -9.06
N GLU A 132 -2.00 2.15 -7.83
CA GLU A 132 -3.15 2.60 -7.06
C GLU A 132 -3.01 4.08 -6.71
N TYR A 133 -1.86 4.43 -6.11
CA TYR A 133 -1.54 5.80 -5.71
C TYR A 133 -0.34 6.35 -6.48
N GLY A 134 -0.31 7.67 -6.62
CA GLY A 134 0.77 8.40 -7.28
C GLY A 134 0.24 9.48 -8.21
N GLY A 135 1.15 10.29 -8.71
CA GLY A 135 0.84 11.39 -9.64
C GLY A 135 1.74 11.40 -10.86
N ALA A 136 1.43 12.26 -11.83
CA ALA A 136 2.18 12.41 -13.07
C ALA A 136 3.67 12.78 -12.85
N ASN A 137 3.99 13.39 -11.71
CA ASN A 137 5.34 13.81 -11.35
C ASN A 137 6.02 12.82 -10.39
N SER A 138 5.46 11.63 -10.16
CA SER A 138 6.09 10.60 -9.35
C SER A 138 7.34 10.05 -10.04
N HIS A 139 8.27 9.50 -9.25
CA HIS A 139 9.49 8.88 -9.76
C HIS A 139 9.18 7.81 -10.83
N MET A 140 8.24 6.92 -10.55
CA MET A 140 7.82 5.85 -11.46
C MET A 140 7.21 6.39 -12.76
N ALA A 141 6.45 7.50 -12.70
CA ALA A 141 5.88 8.13 -13.89
C ALA A 141 6.97 8.70 -14.81
N ILE A 142 7.95 9.38 -14.24
CA ILE A 142 9.08 9.95 -14.98
C ILE A 142 9.89 8.82 -15.63
N ARG A 143 10.25 7.78 -14.89
CA ARG A 143 11.00 6.63 -15.40
C ARG A 143 10.25 5.89 -16.51
N ALA A 144 8.93 5.70 -16.37
CA ALA A 144 8.10 5.10 -17.41
C ALA A 144 8.15 5.93 -18.71
N GLY A 145 8.06 7.26 -18.60
CA GLY A 145 8.18 8.17 -19.73
C GLY A 145 9.54 8.10 -20.42
N GLU A 146 10.63 8.07 -19.65
CA GLU A 146 12.01 7.94 -20.17
C GLU A 146 12.22 6.61 -20.91
N LEU A 147 11.68 5.52 -20.39
CA LEU A 147 11.84 4.16 -20.95
C LEU A 147 10.78 3.82 -22.01
N GLY A 148 9.81 4.70 -22.23
CA GLY A 148 8.72 4.46 -23.18
C GLY A 148 7.75 3.37 -22.76
N ILE A 149 7.67 3.04 -21.46
CA ILE A 149 6.81 1.98 -20.92
C ILE A 149 5.42 2.56 -20.65
N PRO A 150 4.34 2.00 -21.24
CA PRO A 150 2.98 2.44 -20.97
C PRO A 150 2.58 2.21 -19.51
N ALA A 151 2.04 3.24 -18.87
CA ALA A 151 1.61 3.16 -17.48
C ALA A 151 0.38 4.01 -17.21
N ALA A 152 -0.39 3.61 -16.17
CA ALA A 152 -1.48 4.37 -15.61
C ALA A 152 -1.21 4.60 -14.11
N ILE A 153 -0.94 5.84 -13.74
CA ILE A 153 -0.50 6.22 -12.41
C ILE A 153 -1.67 6.79 -11.61
N GLY A 154 -1.93 6.24 -10.42
CA GLY A 154 -2.93 6.76 -9.51
C GLY A 154 -4.36 6.48 -9.96
N VAL A 155 -4.68 5.23 -10.28
CA VAL A 155 -6.05 4.83 -10.71
C VAL A 155 -7.07 4.91 -9.57
N GLY A 156 -6.62 5.03 -8.32
CA GLY A 156 -7.44 5.01 -7.13
C GLY A 156 -7.84 3.61 -6.67
N GLU A 157 -8.22 3.52 -5.40
CA GLU A 157 -8.49 2.26 -4.69
C GLU A 157 -9.56 1.42 -5.39
N GLN A 158 -10.70 2.01 -5.71
CA GLN A 158 -11.83 1.28 -6.30
C GLN A 158 -11.46 0.61 -7.63
N LYS A 159 -10.80 1.36 -8.52
CA LYS A 159 -10.38 0.82 -9.81
C LYS A 159 -9.27 -0.20 -9.67
N PHE A 160 -8.34 0.03 -8.75
CA PHE A 160 -7.24 -0.88 -8.49
C PHE A 160 -7.73 -2.23 -7.95
N GLU A 161 -8.69 -2.24 -7.01
CA GLU A 161 -9.31 -3.48 -6.50
C GLU A 161 -10.08 -4.24 -7.60
N GLU A 162 -10.74 -3.53 -8.53
CA GLU A 162 -11.34 -4.18 -9.70
C GLU A 162 -10.28 -4.89 -10.56
N LEU A 163 -9.13 -4.24 -10.77
CA LEU A 163 -8.04 -4.74 -11.60
C LEU A 163 -7.30 -5.94 -10.97
N LYS A 164 -7.22 -6.03 -9.65
CA LYS A 164 -6.63 -7.21 -8.96
C LYS A 164 -7.31 -8.53 -9.32
N ASN A 165 -8.58 -8.48 -9.71
CA ASN A 165 -9.33 -9.66 -10.15
C ASN A 165 -9.16 -10.00 -11.64
N ALA A 166 -8.32 -9.25 -12.37
CA ALA A 166 -8.07 -9.47 -13.78
C ALA A 166 -6.88 -10.43 -13.98
N LEU A 167 -6.98 -11.29 -14.99
CA LEU A 167 -5.87 -12.13 -15.47
C LEU A 167 -5.13 -11.46 -16.63
N LYS A 168 -5.86 -10.69 -17.44
CA LYS A 168 -5.29 -10.00 -18.60
C LYS A 168 -5.89 -8.61 -18.73
N ILE A 169 -5.01 -7.63 -18.91
CA ILE A 169 -5.36 -6.20 -19.00
C ILE A 169 -4.77 -5.61 -20.26
N GLU A 170 -5.41 -4.57 -20.76
CA GLU A 170 -4.88 -3.67 -21.78
C GLU A 170 -4.80 -2.26 -21.19
N ILE A 171 -3.66 -1.61 -21.37
CA ILE A 171 -3.44 -0.19 -21.10
C ILE A 171 -3.37 0.52 -22.45
N ASP A 172 -4.39 1.28 -22.81
CA ASP A 172 -4.38 2.19 -23.94
C ASP A 172 -4.12 3.61 -23.41
N ALA A 173 -2.84 3.96 -23.31
CA ALA A 173 -2.43 5.24 -22.76
C ALA A 173 -2.81 6.40 -23.68
N GLY A 174 -2.85 6.19 -24.98
CA GLY A 174 -3.28 7.19 -25.96
C GLY A 174 -4.75 7.58 -25.82
N SER A 175 -5.62 6.61 -25.61
CA SER A 175 -7.08 6.82 -25.39
C SER A 175 -7.44 7.01 -23.92
N LYS A 176 -6.46 6.97 -23.02
CA LYS A 176 -6.64 7.04 -21.55
C LYS A 176 -7.61 5.99 -21.02
N LYS A 177 -7.46 4.75 -21.44
CA LYS A 177 -8.34 3.64 -21.04
C LYS A 177 -7.57 2.45 -20.51
N ILE A 178 -8.17 1.77 -19.54
CA ILE A 178 -7.74 0.48 -19.04
C ILE A 178 -8.89 -0.50 -19.25
N ASN A 179 -8.64 -1.55 -20.05
CA ASN A 179 -9.62 -2.55 -20.39
C ASN A 179 -9.25 -3.89 -19.74
N ILE A 180 -10.19 -4.54 -19.06
CA ILE A 180 -10.01 -5.89 -18.55
C ILE A 180 -10.38 -6.86 -19.67
N LEU A 181 -9.41 -7.58 -20.20
CA LEU A 181 -9.59 -8.52 -21.30
C LEU A 181 -10.01 -9.91 -20.80
N ARG A 182 -9.57 -10.32 -19.58
CA ARG A 182 -9.94 -11.59 -18.97
C ARG A 182 -9.95 -11.46 -17.44
N LYS A 183 -11.04 -11.91 -16.80
CA LYS A 183 -11.16 -11.98 -15.33
C LYS A 183 -10.88 -13.39 -14.82
N GLN A 184 -10.48 -13.51 -13.55
CA GLN A 184 -10.48 -14.78 -12.84
C GLN A 184 -11.92 -15.31 -12.79
N ARG A 185 -12.10 -16.60 -13.10
CA ARG A 185 -13.39 -17.24 -12.83
C ARG A 185 -13.50 -17.46 -11.32
N LYS A 186 -14.56 -16.93 -10.73
CA LYS A 186 -14.93 -17.27 -9.35
C LYS A 186 -15.24 -18.75 -9.22
#